data_318ff8e4fec680e324439feaa26d63f7
#
_entry.id   318ff8e4fec680e324439feaa26d63f7
#
_cell.length_a   1.000
_cell.length_b   1.000
_cell.length_c   1.000
_cell.angle_alpha   90.00
_cell.angle_beta   90.00
_cell.angle_gamma   90.00
#
_symmetry.space_group_name_H-M   'P 1'
#
loop_
_entity.id
_entity.type
_entity.pdbx_description
1 polymer ?
#
loop_
_entity_poly.entity_id
_entity_poly.type
_entity_poly.pdbx_seq_one_letter_code
_entity_poly.pdbx_strand_id
1 'polypeptide(L)'
;MRRPDSAVIIAALLLASFVSTPVFAAADLALSASPTNSTATTEDAAEYDITVMNTGDEDLTVSLSASQDSDCNGFTSNLDSSVVSVGQGESETVTLTVSINDQASGDCVTTVNANGVASNPSENAQADVEVTTTAEGGGQYSVKLSHINPNNGVINYDGEDDEVEWTVDVENTGENDATVQLAMSSKSDCDSDGLEATVDPQQMSLNSGDKDTATVTVNLPEGSSTESGDHCFVLDATVSNDPNPADQANDSIDLNLKVPEVKTCDSSLQKSSHNLDPGESATNSFTLTNTGNTAWTVSAFATSEGTDVSDWVDFETPTSRLLSEPGGSQDTTSFEFEITPDDSVEPGSVDVYIQGRAGSNVGCESLLRVNLGQVHDASLSLSNPSINNVDPGSTTSTSMMITNTGNGQDNFAIGVKDLLPGWQVELSETYVTIDGRHCNSSSNCDRKSVQLQITVPANAKASTEFPITMYVNSQGITLDEASATVTVAAVHGGNIDLPSDSQTGRFGQWVSFPLALSNTGNIQDNFALSSCDPNISESCEDTKWDTRFKDSQGNQISQLTVES
;
A
#
# COMPACT_ATOMS: atom_id res chain seq x y z
N MET A 1 45.35 55.23 -18.13
CA MET A 1 46.06 54.93 -16.86
C MET A 1 45.15 54.13 -15.97
N ARG A 2 45.59 52.96 -15.59
CA ARG A 2 45.07 51.92 -14.68
C ARG A 2 44.29 50.75 -15.33
N ARG A 3 45.01 49.66 -15.44
CA ARG A 3 44.51 48.30 -15.56
C ARG A 3 43.82 47.91 -14.25
N PRO A 4 42.88 47.00 -14.25
CA PRO A 4 42.88 45.91 -13.28
C PRO A 4 42.83 44.50 -13.91
N ASP A 5 43.72 43.77 -13.50
CA ASP A 5 43.76 42.54 -12.69
C ASP A 5 43.00 41.32 -13.21
N SER A 6 43.82 40.36 -13.61
CA SER A 6 43.49 38.98 -13.89
C SER A 6 42.82 38.31 -12.68
N ALA A 7 41.62 37.79 -12.83
CA ALA A 7 41.01 36.86 -11.88
C ALA A 7 41.41 35.42 -12.23
N VAL A 8 42.30 34.86 -11.42
CA VAL A 8 42.63 33.43 -11.43
C VAL A 8 41.47 32.67 -10.80
N ILE A 9 40.77 31.83 -11.57
CA ILE A 9 39.80 30.89 -11.02
C ILE A 9 40.55 29.64 -10.61
N ILE A 10 40.64 29.40 -9.29
CA ILE A 10 41.16 28.17 -8.68
C ILE A 10 40.03 27.13 -8.73
N ALA A 11 40.23 26.05 -9.51
CA ALA A 11 39.40 24.90 -9.49
C ALA A 11 39.65 24.11 -8.19
N ALA A 12 38.62 23.97 -7.34
CA ALA A 12 38.67 23.14 -6.13
C ALA A 12 38.53 21.68 -6.48
N LEU A 13 39.59 20.90 -6.25
CA LEU A 13 39.60 19.44 -6.36
C LEU A 13 38.91 18.84 -5.13
N LEU A 14 37.79 18.17 -5.28
CA LEU A 14 37.19 17.36 -4.23
C LEU A 14 37.79 15.96 -4.27
N LEU A 15 38.56 15.59 -3.23
CA LEU A 15 38.98 14.21 -2.98
C LEU A 15 37.82 13.44 -2.38
N ALA A 16 37.26 12.48 -3.10
CA ALA A 16 36.38 11.46 -2.55
C ALA A 16 37.14 10.14 -2.40
N SER A 17 37.06 9.56 -1.23
CA SER A 17 37.74 8.33 -0.79
C SER A 17 37.23 7.10 -1.54
N PHE A 18 38.17 6.29 -2.03
CA PHE A 18 37.93 5.06 -2.77
C PHE A 18 37.45 3.92 -1.87
N VAL A 19 36.34 3.30 -2.25
CA VAL A 19 36.02 1.91 -1.99
C VAL A 19 36.32 1.16 -3.28
N SER A 20 37.23 0.22 -3.24
CA SER A 20 37.71 -0.57 -4.38
C SER A 20 36.66 -1.59 -4.82
N THR A 21 35.88 -1.26 -5.82
CA THR A 21 35.28 -2.22 -6.77
C THR A 21 36.27 -2.46 -7.91
N PRO A 22 36.25 -3.60 -8.61
CA PRO A 22 37.10 -3.78 -9.78
C PRO A 22 36.73 -2.71 -10.80
N VAL A 23 37.62 -1.78 -11.00
CA VAL A 23 37.51 -0.74 -12.03
C VAL A 23 37.79 -1.48 -13.34
N PHE A 24 36.79 -1.61 -14.17
CA PHE A 24 37.03 -1.84 -15.59
C PHE A 24 37.68 -0.56 -16.11
N ALA A 25 38.75 -0.66 -16.87
CA ALA A 25 39.38 0.45 -17.57
C ALA A 25 38.29 1.13 -18.39
N ALA A 26 37.93 2.36 -18.06
CA ALA A 26 36.89 3.10 -18.74
C ALA A 26 37.53 4.20 -19.61
N ALA A 27 37.19 4.20 -20.90
CA ALA A 27 37.47 5.33 -21.72
C ALA A 27 36.60 6.52 -21.27
N ASP A 28 37.19 7.63 -20.92
CA ASP A 28 36.49 8.86 -20.56
C ASP A 28 37.23 10.08 -21.10
N LEU A 29 36.48 11.11 -21.54
CA LEU A 29 36.99 12.23 -22.27
C LEU A 29 36.28 13.50 -21.83
N ALA A 30 37.01 14.58 -21.67
CA ALA A 30 36.48 15.92 -21.44
C ALA A 30 37.08 16.93 -22.44
N LEU A 31 36.23 17.84 -22.92
CA LEU A 31 36.65 18.97 -23.73
C LEU A 31 36.44 20.26 -22.98
N SER A 32 37.30 21.23 -23.25
CA SER A 32 37.11 22.62 -22.86
C SER A 32 37.64 23.54 -23.92
N ALA A 33 37.06 24.71 -24.04
CA ALA A 33 37.50 25.75 -24.98
C ALA A 33 37.95 27.00 -24.25
N SER A 34 38.95 27.67 -24.78
CA SER A 34 39.42 28.97 -24.28
C SER A 34 39.92 29.84 -25.45
N PRO A 35 39.34 31.04 -25.65
CA PRO A 35 38.12 31.53 -25.04
C PRO A 35 36.90 30.73 -25.48
N THR A 36 35.73 30.91 -24.85
CA THR A 36 34.46 30.32 -25.32
C THR A 36 33.72 31.24 -26.28
N ASN A 37 34.03 32.52 -26.26
CA ASN A 37 33.46 33.54 -27.15
C ASN A 37 34.61 34.38 -27.73
N SER A 38 34.54 34.67 -29.02
CA SER A 38 35.49 35.53 -29.73
C SER A 38 34.80 36.26 -30.89
N THR A 39 35.42 37.32 -31.39
CA THR A 39 34.94 38.02 -32.58
C THR A 39 35.81 37.71 -33.78
N ALA A 40 35.19 37.72 -34.96
CA ALA A 40 35.88 37.58 -36.23
C ALA A 40 35.52 38.74 -37.16
N THR A 41 36.50 39.19 -37.94
CA THR A 41 36.29 40.10 -39.08
C THR A 41 36.61 39.36 -40.37
N THR A 42 36.31 39.96 -41.51
CA THR A 42 36.69 39.36 -42.83
C THR A 42 38.22 39.30 -43.04
N GLU A 43 39.02 40.04 -42.22
CA GLU A 43 40.48 40.04 -42.28
C GLU A 43 41.11 39.20 -41.15
N ASP A 44 40.44 39.06 -39.99
CA ASP A 44 40.95 38.38 -38.79
C ASP A 44 39.96 37.31 -38.32
N ALA A 45 40.40 36.05 -38.37
CA ALA A 45 39.60 34.93 -37.89
C ALA A 45 39.58 34.81 -36.35
N ALA A 46 38.53 34.30 -35.78
CA ALA A 46 38.48 33.95 -34.37
C ALA A 46 39.23 32.62 -34.14
N GLU A 47 40.06 32.57 -33.10
CA GLU A 47 40.83 31.39 -32.71
C GLU A 47 40.42 30.92 -31.30
N TYR A 48 40.27 29.61 -31.16
CA TYR A 48 39.89 28.94 -29.92
C TYR A 48 40.83 27.77 -29.65
N ASP A 49 41.39 27.70 -28.45
CA ASP A 49 42.18 26.60 -27.98
C ASP A 49 41.24 25.52 -27.39
N ILE A 50 41.07 24.43 -28.10
CA ILE A 50 40.26 23.28 -27.68
C ILE A 50 41.18 22.31 -26.94
N THR A 51 41.02 22.22 -25.64
CA THR A 51 41.78 21.27 -24.81
C THR A 51 41.02 19.96 -24.73
N VAL A 52 41.63 18.89 -25.19
CA VAL A 52 41.14 17.50 -25.15
C VAL A 52 41.83 16.83 -23.98
N MET A 53 41.10 16.48 -22.94
CA MET A 53 41.61 15.84 -21.73
C MET A 53 41.11 14.41 -21.63
N ASN A 54 42.03 13.47 -21.53
CA ASN A 54 41.69 12.10 -21.25
C ASN A 54 41.51 11.89 -19.72
N THR A 55 40.28 11.76 -19.27
CA THR A 55 39.91 11.54 -17.87
C THR A 55 39.76 10.06 -17.53
N GLY A 56 39.89 9.20 -18.54
CA GLY A 56 39.89 7.76 -18.41
C GLY A 56 41.25 7.19 -17.96
N ASP A 57 41.34 5.91 -17.90
CA ASP A 57 42.54 5.17 -17.45
C ASP A 57 43.23 4.38 -18.58
N GLU A 58 42.87 4.67 -19.86
CA GLU A 58 43.48 4.10 -21.08
C GLU A 58 43.92 5.24 -22.02
N ASP A 59 44.98 5.03 -22.77
CA ASP A 59 45.40 5.98 -23.84
C ASP A 59 44.34 6.05 -24.93
N LEU A 60 43.96 7.21 -25.35
CA LEU A 60 42.96 7.45 -26.40
C LEU A 60 43.55 8.01 -27.69
N THR A 61 43.06 7.49 -28.78
CA THR A 61 43.15 8.19 -30.09
C THR A 61 41.82 8.90 -30.31
N VAL A 62 41.82 10.23 -30.28
CA VAL A 62 40.64 11.07 -30.35
C VAL A 62 40.52 11.68 -31.75
N SER A 63 39.40 11.41 -32.39
CA SER A 63 39.00 12.05 -33.65
C SER A 63 38.13 13.28 -33.31
N LEU A 64 38.45 14.40 -33.92
CA LEU A 64 37.77 15.68 -33.72
C LEU A 64 37.05 16.09 -35.02
N SER A 65 35.87 16.68 -34.85
CA SER A 65 35.13 17.32 -35.93
C SER A 65 34.45 18.58 -35.40
N ALA A 66 34.42 19.62 -36.23
CA ALA A 66 33.68 20.83 -35.95
C ALA A 66 32.43 20.84 -36.84
N SER A 67 31.30 21.22 -36.25
CA SER A 67 30.03 21.48 -36.92
C SER A 67 29.50 22.83 -36.51
N GLN A 68 28.84 23.52 -37.41
CA GLN A 68 28.22 24.81 -37.16
C GLN A 68 26.69 24.65 -37.25
N ASP A 69 25.97 25.45 -36.50
CA ASP A 69 24.52 25.51 -36.61
C ASP A 69 24.09 25.98 -38.00
N SER A 70 22.87 25.63 -38.41
CA SER A 70 22.33 25.95 -39.75
C SER A 70 22.32 27.43 -40.05
N ASP A 71 22.39 28.28 -39.04
CA ASP A 71 22.23 29.72 -39.11
C ASP A 71 23.58 30.46 -39.22
N CYS A 72 24.68 29.72 -39.22
CA CYS A 72 26.05 30.25 -39.38
C CYS A 72 26.37 30.57 -40.84
N ASN A 73 25.50 31.34 -41.51
CA ASN A 73 25.77 31.75 -42.88
C ASN A 73 26.97 32.67 -42.94
N GLY A 74 27.91 32.39 -43.85
CA GLY A 74 29.13 33.17 -43.98
C GLY A 74 30.26 32.82 -43.03
N PHE A 75 30.07 31.92 -42.10
CA PHE A 75 31.10 31.41 -41.20
C PHE A 75 31.71 30.10 -41.72
N THR A 76 32.97 29.89 -41.49
CA THR A 76 33.70 28.66 -41.86
C THR A 76 34.64 28.27 -40.72
N SER A 77 34.45 27.07 -40.19
CA SER A 77 35.28 26.50 -39.12
C SER A 77 36.33 25.51 -39.65
N ASN A 78 37.51 25.55 -39.05
CA ASN A 78 38.61 24.63 -39.38
C ASN A 78 39.41 24.26 -38.12
N LEU A 79 39.64 22.96 -37.91
CA LEU A 79 40.53 22.47 -36.85
C LEU A 79 41.93 22.25 -37.46
N ASP A 80 43.00 22.70 -36.76
CA ASP A 80 44.37 22.48 -37.16
C ASP A 80 44.77 20.98 -37.13
N SER A 81 44.10 20.21 -36.30
CA SER A 81 44.22 18.74 -36.30
C SER A 81 42.87 18.07 -36.10
N SER A 82 42.56 17.08 -36.90
CA SER A 82 41.35 16.26 -36.77
C SER A 82 41.55 14.96 -35.97
N VAL A 83 42.79 14.67 -35.53
CA VAL A 83 43.10 13.48 -34.74
C VAL A 83 44.27 13.79 -33.81
N VAL A 84 44.08 13.50 -32.53
CA VAL A 84 45.11 13.63 -31.50
C VAL A 84 45.23 12.34 -30.69
N SER A 85 46.41 12.06 -30.14
CA SER A 85 46.63 10.93 -29.22
C SER A 85 46.87 11.50 -27.84
N VAL A 86 46.01 11.14 -26.87
CA VAL A 86 46.05 11.67 -25.51
C VAL A 86 46.25 10.52 -24.52
N GLY A 87 47.41 10.55 -23.85
CA GLY A 87 47.75 9.57 -22.82
C GLY A 87 46.81 9.66 -21.61
N GLN A 88 46.77 8.59 -20.81
CA GLN A 88 45.98 8.56 -19.59
C GLN A 88 46.29 9.79 -18.68
N GLY A 89 45.27 10.55 -18.34
CA GLY A 89 45.37 11.75 -17.48
C GLY A 89 46.10 12.91 -18.11
N GLU A 90 46.47 12.86 -19.42
CA GLU A 90 47.11 13.90 -20.17
C GLU A 90 46.09 14.73 -20.96
N SER A 91 46.51 15.85 -21.47
CA SER A 91 45.70 16.72 -22.35
C SER A 91 46.52 17.19 -23.55
N GLU A 92 45.84 17.35 -24.68
CA GLU A 92 46.37 17.93 -25.90
C GLU A 92 45.49 19.12 -26.31
N THR A 93 46.06 20.12 -26.94
CA THR A 93 45.33 21.29 -27.40
C THR A 93 45.33 21.35 -28.93
N VAL A 94 44.16 21.59 -29.47
CA VAL A 94 43.90 21.75 -30.91
C VAL A 94 43.30 23.13 -31.12
N THR A 95 43.79 23.87 -32.14
CA THR A 95 43.25 25.19 -32.45
C THR A 95 42.08 25.05 -33.43
N LEU A 96 40.92 25.59 -33.02
CA LEU A 96 39.80 25.82 -33.90
C LEU A 96 39.87 27.28 -34.40
N THR A 97 39.89 27.45 -35.71
CA THR A 97 39.83 28.76 -36.37
C THR A 97 38.47 28.93 -37.04
N VAL A 98 37.77 30.02 -36.74
CA VAL A 98 36.51 30.37 -37.39
C VAL A 98 36.70 31.67 -38.17
N SER A 99 36.60 31.58 -39.47
CA SER A 99 36.71 32.71 -40.43
C SER A 99 35.33 33.14 -40.89
N ILE A 100 35.18 34.40 -41.25
CA ILE A 100 33.93 34.95 -41.79
C ILE A 100 34.16 35.57 -43.16
N ASN A 101 33.07 35.62 -43.95
CA ASN A 101 33.03 36.41 -45.19
C ASN A 101 32.03 37.55 -45.07
N ASP A 102 31.87 38.35 -46.14
CA ASP A 102 31.02 39.57 -46.15
C ASP A 102 29.52 39.30 -45.89
N GLN A 103 29.09 38.03 -45.83
CA GLN A 103 27.71 37.66 -45.57
C GLN A 103 27.48 37.24 -44.11
N ALA A 104 28.54 37.12 -43.34
CA ALA A 104 28.43 36.75 -41.94
C ALA A 104 27.88 37.90 -41.10
N SER A 105 26.90 37.59 -40.28
CA SER A 105 26.32 38.52 -39.30
C SER A 105 25.91 37.81 -38.04
N GLY A 106 25.91 38.52 -36.91
CA GLY A 106 25.48 37.97 -35.62
C GLY A 106 26.45 36.94 -35.04
N ASP A 107 25.94 36.05 -34.22
CA ASP A 107 26.69 35.00 -33.52
C ASP A 107 26.54 33.66 -34.25
N CYS A 108 27.64 32.94 -34.35
CA CYS A 108 27.66 31.56 -34.84
C CYS A 108 28.17 30.64 -33.73
N VAL A 109 27.40 29.62 -33.40
CA VAL A 109 27.83 28.55 -32.48
C VAL A 109 28.50 27.43 -33.30
N THR A 110 29.72 27.12 -32.92
CA THR A 110 30.49 26.02 -33.49
C THR A 110 30.66 24.96 -32.41
N THR A 111 30.13 23.77 -32.63
CA THR A 111 30.28 22.60 -31.75
C THR A 111 31.47 21.78 -32.20
N VAL A 112 32.43 21.55 -31.33
CA VAL A 112 33.53 20.59 -31.55
C VAL A 112 33.20 19.30 -30.87
N ASN A 113 33.04 18.23 -31.65
CA ASN A 113 32.77 16.88 -31.18
C ASN A 113 34.06 16.06 -31.18
N ALA A 114 34.30 15.35 -30.10
CA ALA A 114 35.42 14.45 -29.94
C ALA A 114 34.92 13.00 -29.72
N ASN A 115 35.56 12.09 -30.44
CA ASN A 115 35.32 10.65 -30.27
C ASN A 115 36.65 9.95 -30.02
N GLY A 116 36.90 9.58 -28.80
CA GLY A 116 38.09 8.87 -28.33
C GLY A 116 37.89 7.35 -28.44
N VAL A 117 38.87 6.68 -28.98
CA VAL A 117 38.92 5.21 -29.11
C VAL A 117 40.13 4.73 -28.31
N ALA A 118 39.88 3.89 -27.31
CA ALA A 118 40.93 3.24 -26.54
C ALA A 118 41.62 2.14 -27.33
N SER A 119 42.81 1.72 -26.89
CA SER A 119 43.56 0.61 -27.48
C SER A 119 42.79 -0.71 -27.47
N ASN A 120 41.83 -0.84 -26.57
CA ASN A 120 40.84 -1.92 -26.59
C ASN A 120 39.60 -1.46 -27.40
N PRO A 121 39.35 -1.99 -28.60
CA PRO A 121 38.37 -1.43 -29.58
C PRO A 121 36.91 -1.52 -29.14
N SER A 122 36.61 -1.95 -27.94
CA SER A 122 35.25 -2.06 -27.40
C SER A 122 34.81 -0.87 -26.52
N GLU A 123 35.67 0.10 -26.26
CA GLU A 123 35.37 1.26 -25.41
C GLU A 123 35.63 2.57 -26.14
N ASN A 124 34.63 3.41 -26.25
CA ASN A 124 34.67 4.73 -26.85
C ASN A 124 34.24 5.76 -25.79
N ALA A 125 34.87 6.91 -25.79
CA ALA A 125 34.48 8.10 -25.04
C ALA A 125 34.07 9.20 -26.02
N GLN A 126 33.05 9.97 -25.67
CA GLN A 126 32.59 11.10 -26.46
C GLN A 126 32.48 12.33 -25.58
N ALA A 127 32.82 13.46 -26.11
CA ALA A 127 32.65 14.78 -25.49
C ALA A 127 32.47 15.84 -26.57
N ASP A 128 31.78 16.88 -26.23
CA ASP A 128 31.62 18.07 -27.10
C ASP A 128 31.88 19.34 -26.32
N VAL A 129 32.18 20.41 -27.04
CA VAL A 129 32.32 21.76 -26.52
C VAL A 129 31.85 22.76 -27.56
N GLU A 130 31.15 23.77 -27.12
CA GLU A 130 30.62 24.84 -27.96
C GLU A 130 31.46 26.13 -27.79
N VAL A 131 31.65 26.83 -28.89
CA VAL A 131 32.23 28.16 -28.92
C VAL A 131 31.36 29.07 -29.77
N THR A 132 31.28 30.35 -29.37
CA THR A 132 30.51 31.35 -30.10
C THR A 132 31.42 32.33 -30.78
N THR A 133 31.25 32.52 -32.09
CA THR A 133 31.95 33.54 -32.87
C THR A 133 30.97 34.63 -33.28
N THR A 134 31.27 35.90 -32.91
CA THR A 134 30.48 37.05 -33.32
C THR A 134 31.16 37.69 -34.55
N ALA A 135 30.41 37.95 -35.62
CA ALA A 135 30.90 38.68 -36.77
C ALA A 135 31.01 40.16 -36.45
N GLU A 136 32.22 40.73 -36.53
CA GLU A 136 32.43 42.17 -36.46
C GLU A 136 32.60 42.77 -37.87
N GLY A 137 31.85 43.81 -38.19
CA GLY A 137 31.83 44.45 -39.51
C GLY A 137 30.76 43.86 -40.41
N GLY A 138 29.62 43.45 -39.82
CA GLY A 138 28.49 42.86 -40.54
C GLY A 138 27.94 43.78 -41.62
N GLY A 139 27.22 43.17 -42.58
CA GLY A 139 26.64 43.83 -43.76
C GLY A 139 25.78 45.02 -43.42
N GLN A 140 25.41 45.80 -44.43
CA GLN A 140 24.63 47.06 -44.29
C GLN A 140 23.34 46.87 -43.46
N TYR A 141 22.79 45.66 -43.45
CA TYR A 141 21.66 45.22 -42.60
C TYR A 141 22.07 43.97 -41.83
N SER A 142 21.82 43.96 -40.52
CA SER A 142 22.07 42.85 -39.64
C SER A 142 21.18 42.94 -38.40
N VAL A 143 20.67 41.83 -37.93
CA VAL A 143 19.88 41.73 -36.69
C VAL A 143 20.40 40.58 -35.85
N LYS A 144 20.39 40.75 -34.53
CA LYS A 144 20.80 39.74 -33.56
C LYS A 144 19.72 39.58 -32.50
N LEU A 145 19.35 38.33 -32.23
CA LEU A 145 18.49 37.94 -31.10
C LEU A 145 19.35 37.41 -29.95
N SER A 146 18.96 37.72 -28.72
CA SER A 146 19.61 37.14 -27.54
C SER A 146 18.64 37.02 -26.37
N HIS A 147 18.79 35.98 -25.57
CA HIS A 147 17.95 35.77 -24.38
C HIS A 147 18.35 36.77 -23.26
N ILE A 148 17.35 37.40 -22.63
CA ILE A 148 17.52 38.13 -21.37
C ILE A 148 17.33 37.17 -20.18
N ASN A 149 16.35 36.27 -20.26
CA ASN A 149 16.07 35.25 -19.27
C ASN A 149 16.41 33.84 -19.82
N PRO A 150 16.49 32.82 -18.98
CA PRO A 150 16.75 31.45 -19.46
C PRO A 150 15.84 31.07 -20.62
N ASN A 151 16.40 30.40 -21.61
CA ASN A 151 15.65 29.95 -22.79
C ASN A 151 14.72 28.76 -22.52
N ASN A 152 14.72 28.21 -21.31
CA ASN A 152 13.89 27.10 -20.90
C ASN A 152 12.74 27.56 -20.01
N GLY A 153 11.53 27.29 -20.41
CA GLY A 153 10.30 27.46 -19.63
C GLY A 153 9.74 26.14 -19.12
N VAL A 154 8.91 26.22 -18.10
CA VAL A 154 8.09 25.11 -17.63
C VAL A 154 6.68 25.63 -17.50
N ILE A 155 5.74 24.99 -18.19
CA ILE A 155 4.31 25.30 -18.10
C ILE A 155 3.64 24.20 -17.29
N ASN A 156 2.68 24.56 -16.45
CA ASN A 156 1.94 23.57 -15.67
C ASN A 156 0.80 23.00 -16.51
N TYR A 157 0.48 21.74 -16.25
CA TYR A 157 -0.65 21.06 -16.85
C TYR A 157 -1.61 20.68 -15.73
N ASP A 158 -2.49 21.61 -15.37
CA ASP A 158 -3.45 21.42 -14.27
C ASP A 158 -4.93 21.55 -14.71
N GLY A 159 -5.15 21.76 -16.02
CA GLY A 159 -6.48 21.90 -16.60
C GLY A 159 -6.99 23.33 -16.64
N GLU A 160 -6.22 24.28 -16.13
CA GLU A 160 -6.47 25.72 -16.23
C GLU A 160 -5.56 26.36 -17.31
N ASP A 161 -5.87 27.59 -17.71
CA ASP A 161 -5.00 28.35 -18.60
C ASP A 161 -3.67 28.65 -17.87
N ASP A 162 -2.54 28.35 -18.50
CA ASP A 162 -1.20 28.69 -18.00
C ASP A 162 -0.37 29.32 -19.12
N GLU A 163 0.58 30.17 -18.76
CA GLU A 163 1.43 30.89 -19.72
C GLU A 163 2.90 30.94 -19.26
N VAL A 164 3.79 30.96 -20.23
CA VAL A 164 5.22 31.19 -20.03
C VAL A 164 5.65 32.32 -20.93
N GLU A 165 6.38 33.29 -20.34
CA GLU A 165 6.92 34.44 -21.04
C GLU A 165 8.46 34.43 -21.12
N TRP A 166 8.99 34.71 -22.29
CA TRP A 166 10.42 35.00 -22.51
C TRP A 166 10.60 36.43 -22.97
N THR A 167 11.62 37.08 -22.45
CA THR A 167 12.08 38.38 -22.96
C THR A 167 13.30 38.14 -23.81
N VAL A 168 13.25 38.60 -25.03
CA VAL A 168 14.32 38.48 -26.02
C VAL A 168 14.78 39.87 -26.41
N ASP A 169 16.08 40.10 -26.38
CA ASP A 169 16.72 41.31 -26.92
C ASP A 169 16.78 41.17 -28.44
N VAL A 170 16.41 42.26 -29.12
CA VAL A 170 16.51 42.42 -30.57
C VAL A 170 17.47 43.59 -30.82
N GLU A 171 18.64 43.33 -31.38
CA GLU A 171 19.70 44.30 -31.63
C GLU A 171 19.92 44.48 -33.12
N ASN A 172 19.92 45.73 -33.58
CA ASN A 172 20.36 46.04 -34.93
C ASN A 172 21.90 46.16 -34.94
N THR A 173 22.57 45.12 -35.42
CA THR A 173 24.03 45.08 -35.53
C THR A 173 24.54 45.57 -36.87
N GLY A 174 23.64 46.00 -37.78
CA GLY A 174 23.96 46.53 -39.09
C GLY A 174 24.28 48.04 -39.05
N GLU A 175 24.81 48.57 -40.17
CA GLU A 175 25.16 49.96 -40.34
C GLU A 175 23.97 50.86 -40.70
N ASN A 176 22.87 50.27 -41.21
CA ASN A 176 21.64 50.96 -41.58
C ASN A 176 20.53 50.77 -40.55
N ASP A 177 19.63 51.75 -40.47
CA ASP A 177 18.41 51.62 -39.68
C ASP A 177 17.59 50.43 -40.19
N ALA A 178 17.21 49.53 -39.27
CA ALA A 178 16.49 48.30 -39.56
C ALA A 178 15.02 48.35 -39.12
N THR A 179 14.12 47.85 -39.96
CA THR A 179 12.76 47.51 -39.58
C THR A 179 12.70 46.00 -39.44
N VAL A 180 12.74 45.53 -38.19
CA VAL A 180 12.77 44.12 -37.85
C VAL A 180 11.33 43.58 -37.73
N GLN A 181 11.00 42.52 -38.45
CA GLN A 181 9.79 41.75 -38.26
C GLN A 181 10.10 40.51 -37.44
N LEU A 182 9.27 40.26 -36.42
CA LEU A 182 9.36 39.12 -35.55
C LEU A 182 8.21 38.17 -35.80
N ALA A 183 8.48 36.91 -35.93
CA ALA A 183 7.49 35.86 -36.16
C ALA A 183 7.82 34.60 -35.35
N MET A 184 6.78 33.94 -34.83
CA MET A 184 6.94 32.63 -34.23
C MET A 184 6.84 31.57 -35.31
N SER A 185 7.71 30.57 -35.24
CA SER A 185 7.66 29.39 -36.07
C SER A 185 7.83 28.12 -35.20
N SER A 186 7.40 27.00 -35.71
CA SER A 186 7.62 25.70 -35.06
C SER A 186 8.84 25.01 -35.65
N LYS A 187 9.62 24.37 -34.82
CA LYS A 187 10.77 23.58 -35.26
C LYS A 187 10.31 22.19 -35.71
N SER A 188 10.79 21.74 -36.88
CA SER A 188 10.34 20.47 -37.50
C SER A 188 10.62 19.21 -36.68
N ASP A 189 11.52 19.31 -35.70
CA ASP A 189 11.98 18.17 -34.89
C ASP A 189 11.33 18.15 -33.48
N CYS A 190 10.43 19.10 -33.20
CA CYS A 190 9.75 19.23 -31.92
C CYS A 190 8.26 19.32 -32.11
N ASP A 191 7.52 18.67 -31.20
CA ASP A 191 6.09 18.79 -31.12
C ASP A 191 5.72 20.08 -30.35
N SER A 192 4.78 20.85 -30.91
CA SER A 192 4.21 22.03 -30.27
C SER A 192 2.68 22.02 -30.31
N ASP A 193 2.08 20.87 -30.62
CA ASP A 193 0.63 20.73 -30.73
C ASP A 193 -0.07 21.07 -29.41
N GLY A 194 -1.15 21.85 -29.52
CA GLY A 194 -1.95 22.30 -28.38
C GLY A 194 -1.39 23.51 -27.62
N LEU A 195 -0.22 24.06 -28.05
CA LEU A 195 0.37 25.27 -27.49
C LEU A 195 0.27 26.42 -28.49
N GLU A 196 -0.07 27.62 -27.99
CA GLU A 196 -0.15 28.85 -28.79
C GLU A 196 1.01 29.78 -28.42
N ALA A 197 1.88 30.08 -29.42
CA ALA A 197 3.01 31.00 -29.25
C ALA A 197 2.76 32.31 -29.95
N THR A 198 2.99 33.42 -29.26
CA THR A 198 2.86 34.78 -29.78
C THR A 198 4.07 35.64 -29.43
N VAL A 199 4.35 36.67 -30.24
CA VAL A 199 5.40 37.65 -29.98
C VAL A 199 4.83 39.05 -30.03
N ASP A 200 5.24 39.89 -29.09
CA ASP A 200 4.86 41.31 -29.03
C ASP A 200 6.09 42.16 -28.66
N PRO A 201 6.41 43.21 -29.48
CA PRO A 201 5.79 43.60 -30.75
C PRO A 201 6.19 42.65 -31.90
N GLN A 202 5.32 42.51 -32.92
CA GLN A 202 5.62 41.76 -34.14
C GLN A 202 6.52 42.54 -35.12
N GLN A 203 6.74 43.82 -34.88
CA GLN A 203 7.59 44.67 -35.68
C GLN A 203 8.19 45.77 -34.83
N MET A 204 9.46 46.09 -35.03
CA MET A 204 10.16 47.21 -34.39
C MET A 204 11.07 47.90 -35.36
N SER A 205 11.33 49.20 -35.12
CA SER A 205 12.30 49.98 -35.89
C SER A 205 13.47 50.33 -34.98
N LEU A 206 14.66 49.92 -35.38
CA LEU A 206 15.90 50.08 -34.63
C LEU A 206 16.90 50.86 -35.47
N ASN A 207 17.46 51.95 -34.93
CA ASN A 207 18.59 52.62 -35.61
C ASN A 207 19.82 51.71 -35.53
N SER A 208 20.83 52.01 -36.34
CA SER A 208 22.10 51.29 -36.29
C SER A 208 22.66 51.25 -34.84
N GLY A 209 22.96 50.07 -34.34
CA GLY A 209 23.48 49.85 -32.98
C GLY A 209 22.45 49.94 -31.86
N ASP A 210 21.15 50.20 -32.16
CA ASP A 210 20.10 50.24 -31.16
C ASP A 210 19.61 48.82 -30.82
N LYS A 211 19.10 48.69 -29.58
CA LYS A 211 18.57 47.45 -29.00
C LYS A 211 17.23 47.72 -28.34
N ASP A 212 16.27 46.84 -28.54
CA ASP A 212 14.96 46.85 -27.88
C ASP A 212 14.56 45.42 -27.52
N THR A 213 13.47 45.26 -26.79
CA THR A 213 13.01 43.94 -26.29
C THR A 213 11.69 43.52 -26.92
N ALA A 214 11.57 42.23 -27.16
CA ALA A 214 10.31 41.58 -27.50
C ALA A 214 9.94 40.56 -26.41
N THR A 215 8.65 40.42 -26.17
CA THR A 215 8.12 39.38 -25.28
C THR A 215 7.52 38.27 -26.13
N VAL A 216 7.94 37.05 -25.88
CA VAL A 216 7.30 35.85 -26.43
C VAL A 216 6.48 35.23 -25.35
N THR A 217 5.20 35.00 -25.62
CA THR A 217 4.27 34.33 -24.72
C THR A 217 3.81 33.00 -25.35
N VAL A 218 3.94 31.92 -24.61
CA VAL A 218 3.37 30.61 -24.99
C VAL A 218 2.30 30.27 -23.99
N ASN A 219 1.10 30.02 -24.51
CA ASN A 219 -0.08 29.67 -23.74
C ASN A 219 -0.41 28.17 -23.88
N LEU A 220 -0.81 27.57 -22.78
CA LEU A 220 -1.49 26.29 -22.73
C LEU A 220 -2.98 26.55 -22.42
N PRO A 221 -3.87 26.51 -23.41
CA PRO A 221 -5.29 26.77 -23.17
C PRO A 221 -5.94 25.72 -22.26
N GLU A 222 -6.97 26.12 -21.53
CA GLU A 222 -7.80 25.22 -20.73
C GLU A 222 -8.32 24.05 -21.57
N GLY A 223 -8.17 22.83 -21.04
CA GLY A 223 -8.59 21.60 -21.71
C GLY A 223 -7.75 21.21 -22.92
N SER A 224 -6.55 21.78 -23.06
CA SER A 224 -5.58 21.37 -24.09
C SER A 224 -5.23 19.89 -23.97
N SER A 225 -5.03 19.23 -25.10
CA SER A 225 -4.56 17.84 -25.20
C SER A 225 -3.03 17.75 -25.37
N THR A 226 -2.31 18.77 -24.97
CA THR A 226 -0.83 18.83 -25.10
C THR A 226 -0.18 17.68 -24.35
N GLU A 227 0.65 16.91 -25.05
CA GLU A 227 1.41 15.82 -24.47
C GLU A 227 2.52 16.34 -23.55
N SER A 228 2.91 15.53 -22.57
CA SER A 228 4.08 15.83 -21.75
C SER A 228 5.37 15.69 -22.57
N GLY A 229 6.33 16.54 -22.30
CA GLY A 229 7.63 16.46 -22.99
C GLY A 229 8.29 17.81 -23.16
N ASP A 230 9.30 17.81 -23.99
CA ASP A 230 10.01 19.02 -24.39
C ASP A 230 9.40 19.52 -25.72
N HIS A 231 8.89 20.75 -25.68
CA HIS A 231 8.34 21.47 -26.82
C HIS A 231 9.28 22.59 -27.20
N CYS A 232 9.35 22.95 -28.46
CA CYS A 232 10.24 24.01 -28.88
C CYS A 232 9.60 24.90 -29.94
N PHE A 233 9.93 26.17 -29.81
CA PHE A 233 9.53 27.26 -30.70
C PHE A 233 10.76 27.94 -31.21
N VAL A 234 10.65 28.62 -32.33
CA VAL A 234 11.67 29.46 -32.88
C VAL A 234 11.09 30.86 -33.01
N LEU A 235 11.80 31.85 -32.49
CA LEU A 235 11.54 33.22 -32.79
C LEU A 235 12.46 33.65 -33.95
N ASP A 236 11.87 33.98 -35.07
CA ASP A 236 12.57 34.46 -36.25
C ASP A 236 12.49 35.98 -36.29
N ALA A 237 13.64 36.62 -36.54
CA ALA A 237 13.75 38.04 -36.82
C ALA A 237 14.22 38.26 -38.26
N THR A 238 13.56 39.11 -39.01
CA THR A 238 13.90 39.43 -40.39
C THR A 238 13.92 40.95 -40.60
N VAL A 239 14.96 41.47 -41.19
CA VAL A 239 15.04 42.89 -41.55
C VAL A 239 14.26 43.16 -42.82
N SER A 240 13.04 43.66 -42.69
CA SER A 240 12.07 43.81 -43.79
C SER A 240 12.39 44.93 -44.76
N ASN A 241 13.18 45.92 -44.36
CA ASN A 241 13.63 47.01 -45.22
C ASN A 241 15.00 46.78 -45.88
N ASP A 242 15.56 45.56 -45.73
CA ASP A 242 16.74 45.11 -46.50
C ASP A 242 16.32 45.02 -47.98
N PRO A 243 17.03 45.75 -48.88
CA PRO A 243 16.69 45.79 -50.30
C PRO A 243 16.98 44.50 -51.06
N ASN A 244 17.64 43.52 -50.43
CA ASN A 244 17.91 42.23 -51.02
C ASN A 244 16.90 41.17 -50.59
N PRO A 245 15.73 41.01 -51.31
CA PRO A 245 14.67 40.10 -50.85
C PRO A 245 15.01 38.62 -50.95
N ALA A 246 16.14 38.30 -51.64
CA ALA A 246 16.60 36.91 -51.78
C ALA A 246 17.54 36.49 -50.62
N ASP A 247 18.05 37.46 -49.87
CA ASP A 247 19.06 37.28 -48.80
C ASP A 247 18.91 38.38 -47.74
N GLN A 248 17.69 38.49 -47.20
CA GLN A 248 17.40 39.46 -46.13
C GLN A 248 18.14 39.06 -44.87
N ALA A 249 18.71 40.07 -44.20
CA ALA A 249 19.34 39.87 -42.91
C ALA A 249 18.30 39.29 -41.91
N ASN A 250 18.65 38.19 -41.30
CA ASN A 250 17.79 37.45 -40.36
C ASN A 250 18.61 36.83 -39.24
N ASP A 251 17.93 36.54 -38.15
CA ASP A 251 18.46 35.76 -37.03
C ASP A 251 17.31 34.97 -36.41
N SER A 252 17.61 33.87 -35.73
CA SER A 252 16.63 33.08 -35.05
C SER A 252 17.12 32.57 -33.71
N ILE A 253 16.20 32.38 -32.78
CA ILE A 253 16.53 31.89 -31.43
C ILE A 253 15.55 30.81 -31.00
N ASP A 254 16.10 29.71 -30.47
CA ASP A 254 15.32 28.59 -29.99
C ASP A 254 14.78 28.86 -28.57
N LEU A 255 13.51 28.58 -28.34
CA LEU A 255 12.80 28.66 -27.06
C LEU A 255 12.33 27.27 -26.68
N ASN A 256 12.84 26.72 -25.60
CA ASN A 256 12.48 25.40 -25.13
C ASN A 256 11.47 25.48 -23.97
N LEU A 257 10.40 24.75 -24.09
CA LEU A 257 9.34 24.65 -23.10
C LEU A 257 9.20 23.20 -22.65
N LYS A 258 9.12 23.00 -21.35
CA LYS A 258 8.82 21.70 -20.80
C LYS A 258 7.40 21.63 -20.26
N VAL A 259 6.63 20.69 -20.75
CA VAL A 259 5.33 20.30 -20.19
C VAL A 259 5.55 19.07 -19.30
N PRO A 260 5.37 19.19 -17.97
CA PRO A 260 5.57 18.08 -17.05
C PRO A 260 4.58 16.92 -17.30
N GLU A 261 4.99 15.69 -16.98
CA GLU A 261 4.10 14.55 -16.96
C GLU A 261 3.06 14.66 -15.83
N VAL A 262 1.79 14.59 -16.18
CA VAL A 262 0.67 14.50 -15.26
C VAL A 262 0.00 13.15 -15.45
N LYS A 263 0.00 12.35 -14.39
CA LYS A 263 -0.56 11.00 -14.36
C LYS A 263 -1.79 10.98 -13.47
N THR A 264 -2.90 11.45 -14.05
CA THR A 264 -4.21 11.48 -13.41
C THR A 264 -5.21 10.63 -14.19
N CYS A 265 -6.27 10.24 -13.54
CA CYS A 265 -7.35 9.50 -14.18
C CYS A 265 -8.71 9.85 -13.56
N ASP A 266 -9.76 9.75 -14.34
CA ASP A 266 -11.11 9.59 -13.82
C ASP A 266 -11.36 8.14 -13.50
N SER A 267 -12.13 7.87 -12.44
CA SER A 267 -12.41 6.50 -12.05
C SER A 267 -13.87 6.29 -11.66
N SER A 268 -14.35 5.08 -11.89
CA SER A 268 -15.69 4.66 -11.51
C SER A 268 -15.73 3.18 -11.12
N LEU A 269 -16.67 2.85 -10.23
CA LEU A 269 -16.98 1.49 -9.84
C LEU A 269 -18.30 1.05 -10.47
N GLN A 270 -18.41 -0.22 -10.87
CA GLN A 270 -19.67 -0.80 -11.33
C GLN A 270 -20.75 -0.71 -10.25
N LYS A 271 -20.35 -0.92 -8.98
CA LYS A 271 -21.18 -0.71 -7.80
C LYS A 271 -20.40 0.09 -6.76
N SER A 272 -21.04 1.13 -6.22
CA SER A 272 -20.46 1.96 -5.17
C SER A 272 -20.65 1.39 -3.75
N SER A 273 -21.42 0.31 -3.60
CA SER A 273 -21.62 -0.34 -2.31
C SER A 273 -21.95 -1.82 -2.45
N HIS A 274 -21.54 -2.60 -1.44
CA HIS A 274 -21.94 -3.98 -1.22
C HIS A 274 -22.47 -4.17 0.21
N ASN A 275 -23.48 -5.04 0.34
CA ASN A 275 -23.92 -5.54 1.65
C ASN A 275 -23.46 -6.99 1.72
N LEU A 276 -22.57 -7.30 2.64
CA LEU A 276 -21.92 -8.61 2.75
C LEU A 276 -21.95 -9.09 4.21
N ASP A 277 -22.07 -10.37 4.38
CA ASP A 277 -21.70 -10.98 5.65
C ASP A 277 -20.17 -11.16 5.69
N PRO A 278 -19.54 -11.15 6.87
CA PRO A 278 -18.12 -11.45 7.01
C PRO A 278 -17.76 -12.78 6.37
N GLY A 279 -16.71 -12.78 5.54
CA GLY A 279 -16.29 -13.94 4.75
C GLY A 279 -17.11 -14.19 3.48
N GLU A 280 -18.16 -13.40 3.21
CA GLU A 280 -18.91 -13.46 1.96
C GLU A 280 -18.18 -12.66 0.87
N SER A 281 -18.10 -13.21 -0.33
CA SER A 281 -17.45 -12.58 -1.47
C SER A 281 -18.42 -11.87 -2.39
N ALA A 282 -17.98 -10.76 -2.98
CA ALA A 282 -18.66 -10.09 -4.08
C ALA A 282 -17.70 -9.61 -5.13
N THR A 283 -18.11 -9.66 -6.39
CA THR A 283 -17.34 -9.14 -7.52
C THR A 283 -17.74 -7.70 -7.84
N ASN A 284 -16.76 -6.91 -8.30
CA ASN A 284 -16.94 -5.57 -8.77
C ASN A 284 -15.94 -5.25 -9.89
N SER A 285 -16.12 -4.11 -10.55
CA SER A 285 -15.22 -3.64 -11.60
C SER A 285 -14.86 -2.19 -11.35
N PHE A 286 -13.58 -1.88 -11.51
CA PHE A 286 -13.00 -0.55 -11.38
C PHE A 286 -12.53 -0.08 -12.74
N THR A 287 -13.21 0.90 -13.32
CA THR A 287 -12.91 1.47 -14.63
C THR A 287 -12.19 2.80 -14.45
N LEU A 288 -11.13 2.97 -15.22
CA LEU A 288 -10.24 4.13 -15.20
C LEU A 288 -10.12 4.71 -16.60
N THR A 289 -10.15 6.04 -16.70
CA THR A 289 -9.88 6.77 -17.95
C THR A 289 -8.74 7.77 -17.69
N ASN A 290 -7.70 7.76 -18.51
CA ASN A 290 -6.59 8.70 -18.40
C ASN A 290 -7.07 10.14 -18.66
N THR A 291 -6.85 11.03 -17.70
CA THR A 291 -7.12 12.47 -17.78
C THR A 291 -5.86 13.31 -17.68
N GLY A 292 -4.69 12.66 -17.60
CA GLY A 292 -3.39 13.32 -17.61
C GLY A 292 -2.96 13.72 -19.02
N ASN A 293 -1.67 13.87 -19.22
CA ASN A 293 -1.10 14.26 -20.52
C ASN A 293 0.01 13.32 -21.01
N THR A 294 0.06 12.12 -20.49
CA THR A 294 1.07 11.11 -20.85
C THR A 294 0.48 9.71 -20.76
N ALA A 295 1.04 8.79 -21.52
CA ALA A 295 0.78 7.36 -21.35
C ALA A 295 1.49 6.87 -20.09
N TRP A 296 0.82 6.07 -19.26
CA TRP A 296 1.42 5.54 -18.04
C TRP A 296 0.85 4.18 -17.63
N THR A 297 1.64 3.45 -16.88
CA THR A 297 1.18 2.17 -16.34
C THR A 297 0.44 2.42 -15.03
N VAL A 298 -0.85 2.10 -15.02
CA VAL A 298 -1.70 2.14 -13.84
C VAL A 298 -1.73 0.78 -13.15
N SER A 299 -1.62 0.77 -11.83
CA SER A 299 -1.84 -0.40 -10.98
C SER A 299 -3.01 -0.16 -10.06
N ALA A 300 -3.86 -1.18 -9.90
CA ALA A 300 -5.00 -1.13 -8.99
C ALA A 300 -4.59 -1.50 -7.56
N PHE A 301 -5.08 -0.74 -6.58
CA PHE A 301 -4.86 -0.94 -5.15
C PHE A 301 -6.14 -0.70 -4.37
N ALA A 302 -6.25 -1.32 -3.20
CA ALA A 302 -7.30 -1.04 -2.24
C ALA A 302 -6.69 -0.54 -0.93
N THR A 303 -7.37 0.42 -0.30
CA THR A 303 -6.97 0.98 1.00
C THR A 303 -8.21 1.42 1.79
N SER A 304 -8.07 1.63 3.08
CA SER A 304 -9.13 2.15 3.95
C SER A 304 -8.52 2.91 5.12
N GLU A 305 -9.31 3.79 5.73
CA GLU A 305 -8.92 4.45 6.98
C GLU A 305 -9.29 3.57 8.18
N GLY A 306 -8.29 3.14 8.94
CA GLY A 306 -8.48 2.46 10.23
C GLY A 306 -8.73 0.96 10.19
N THR A 307 -9.05 0.38 9.04
CA THR A 307 -9.19 -1.07 8.83
C THR A 307 -8.20 -1.52 7.77
N ASP A 308 -7.42 -2.55 8.04
CA ASP A 308 -6.59 -3.15 7.00
C ASP A 308 -7.47 -3.95 6.04
N VAL A 309 -7.56 -3.50 4.81
CA VAL A 309 -8.37 -4.12 3.75
C VAL A 309 -7.50 -4.73 2.65
N SER A 310 -6.19 -4.81 2.86
CA SER A 310 -5.24 -5.30 1.86
C SER A 310 -5.54 -6.75 1.43
N ASP A 311 -6.01 -7.57 2.36
CA ASP A 311 -6.37 -8.97 2.12
C ASP A 311 -7.84 -9.16 1.71
N TRP A 312 -8.65 -8.07 1.72
CA TRP A 312 -10.06 -8.17 1.34
C TRP A 312 -10.27 -8.14 -0.17
N VAL A 313 -9.40 -7.42 -0.88
CA VAL A 313 -9.58 -7.14 -2.30
C VAL A 313 -8.55 -7.90 -3.12
N ASP A 314 -9.03 -8.82 -3.93
CA ASP A 314 -8.23 -9.58 -4.88
C ASP A 314 -8.54 -9.12 -6.31
N PHE A 315 -7.55 -8.47 -6.94
CA PHE A 315 -7.67 -8.01 -8.33
C PHE A 315 -7.28 -9.13 -9.29
N GLU A 316 -8.10 -9.32 -10.33
CA GLU A 316 -7.73 -10.24 -11.41
C GLU A 316 -6.45 -9.79 -12.12
N THR A 317 -5.61 -10.76 -12.43
CA THR A 317 -4.35 -10.50 -13.14
C THR A 317 -4.57 -10.24 -14.64
N PRO A 318 -3.85 -9.26 -15.22
CA PRO A 318 -2.77 -8.45 -14.65
C PRO A 318 -3.30 -7.27 -13.79
N THR A 319 -2.67 -7.05 -12.65
CA THR A 319 -2.99 -5.92 -11.72
C THR A 319 -2.40 -4.58 -12.16
N SER A 320 -1.69 -4.56 -13.28
CA SER A 320 -1.10 -3.37 -13.90
C SER A 320 -1.42 -3.36 -15.38
N ARG A 321 -1.83 -2.20 -15.90
CA ARG A 321 -2.17 -2.02 -17.32
C ARG A 321 -1.62 -0.69 -17.82
N LEU A 322 -1.26 -0.64 -19.11
CA LEU A 322 -0.90 0.60 -19.77
C LEU A 322 -2.18 1.37 -20.12
N LEU A 323 -2.24 2.63 -19.71
CA LEU A 323 -3.18 3.62 -20.24
C LEU A 323 -2.45 4.43 -21.31
N SER A 324 -2.99 4.51 -22.52
CA SER A 324 -2.49 5.46 -23.51
C SER A 324 -2.87 6.91 -23.12
N GLU A 325 -2.29 7.86 -23.83
CA GLU A 325 -2.67 9.28 -23.71
C GLU A 325 -4.18 9.46 -23.86
N PRO A 326 -4.76 10.53 -23.30
CA PRO A 326 -6.17 10.84 -23.46
C PRO A 326 -6.60 10.90 -24.93
N GLY A 327 -7.71 10.22 -25.25
CA GLY A 327 -8.19 10.09 -26.63
C GLY A 327 -7.51 9.00 -27.45
N GLY A 328 -6.50 8.33 -26.92
CA GLY A 328 -5.89 7.17 -27.53
C GLY A 328 -6.79 5.93 -27.45
N SER A 329 -6.46 4.89 -28.22
CA SER A 329 -7.31 3.68 -28.33
C SER A 329 -7.39 2.83 -27.05
N GLN A 330 -6.56 3.10 -26.06
CA GLN A 330 -6.47 2.41 -24.76
C GLN A 330 -6.37 3.40 -23.60
N ASP A 331 -6.98 4.57 -23.74
CA ASP A 331 -7.04 5.57 -22.66
C ASP A 331 -7.94 5.15 -21.50
N THR A 332 -8.75 4.12 -21.70
CA THR A 332 -9.65 3.55 -20.69
C THR A 332 -9.32 2.07 -20.47
N THR A 333 -9.34 1.65 -19.20
CA THR A 333 -9.16 0.25 -18.80
C THR A 333 -10.04 -0.10 -17.60
N SER A 334 -10.26 -1.38 -17.37
CA SER A 334 -11.02 -1.86 -16.21
C SER A 334 -10.27 -2.98 -15.51
N PHE A 335 -10.33 -2.97 -14.17
CA PHE A 335 -9.85 -4.05 -13.31
C PHE A 335 -11.05 -4.72 -12.66
N GLU A 336 -11.23 -6.01 -12.92
CA GLU A 336 -12.16 -6.82 -12.17
C GLU A 336 -11.52 -7.22 -10.84
N PHE A 337 -12.31 -7.25 -9.77
CA PHE A 337 -11.84 -7.67 -8.46
C PHE A 337 -12.95 -8.35 -7.66
N GLU A 338 -12.53 -9.20 -6.77
CA GLU A 338 -13.37 -9.79 -5.74
C GLU A 338 -13.08 -9.13 -4.40
N ILE A 339 -14.12 -8.81 -3.64
CA ILE A 339 -14.00 -8.30 -2.29
C ILE A 339 -14.58 -9.30 -1.30
N THR A 340 -13.77 -9.72 -0.32
CA THR A 340 -14.12 -10.68 0.72
C THR A 340 -13.67 -10.12 2.06
N PRO A 341 -14.56 -9.47 2.82
CA PRO A 341 -14.23 -8.99 4.15
C PRO A 341 -13.81 -10.14 5.06
N ASP A 342 -12.82 -9.90 5.93
CA ASP A 342 -12.41 -10.86 6.93
C ASP A 342 -13.61 -11.28 7.82
N ASP A 343 -13.68 -12.54 8.16
CA ASP A 343 -14.79 -13.13 8.93
C ASP A 343 -14.86 -12.63 10.39
N SER A 344 -13.83 -11.92 10.85
CA SER A 344 -13.70 -11.33 12.19
C SER A 344 -14.07 -9.86 12.28
N VAL A 345 -14.36 -9.20 11.17
CA VAL A 345 -14.62 -7.76 11.16
C VAL A 345 -15.94 -7.41 11.83
N GLU A 346 -15.93 -6.39 12.67
CA GLU A 346 -17.11 -5.92 13.37
C GLU A 346 -18.22 -5.48 12.40
N PRO A 347 -19.50 -5.65 12.76
CA PRO A 347 -20.61 -5.20 11.94
C PRO A 347 -20.61 -3.68 11.81
N GLY A 348 -20.90 -3.18 10.63
CA GLY A 348 -20.89 -1.74 10.34
C GLY A 348 -20.59 -1.45 8.88
N SER A 349 -20.14 -0.23 8.62
CA SER A 349 -19.73 0.19 7.27
C SER A 349 -18.25 0.47 7.25
N VAL A 350 -17.56 -0.08 6.27
CA VAL A 350 -16.14 0.20 5.98
C VAL A 350 -16.07 0.87 4.61
N ASP A 351 -15.40 2.03 4.58
CA ASP A 351 -15.13 2.74 3.34
C ASP A 351 -13.80 2.24 2.78
N VAL A 352 -13.87 1.60 1.61
CA VAL A 352 -12.72 1.06 0.87
C VAL A 352 -12.46 1.95 -0.33
N TYR A 353 -11.26 2.53 -0.41
CA TYR A 353 -10.83 3.34 -1.54
C TYR A 353 -10.11 2.47 -2.54
N ILE A 354 -10.69 2.34 -3.73
CA ILE A 354 -10.07 1.64 -4.85
C ILE A 354 -9.33 2.68 -5.68
N GLN A 355 -8.01 2.52 -5.78
CA GLN A 355 -7.10 3.51 -6.33
C GLN A 355 -6.39 2.99 -7.57
N GLY A 356 -6.28 3.88 -8.57
CA GLY A 356 -5.36 3.74 -9.69
C GLY A 356 -4.06 4.49 -9.40
N ARG A 357 -2.93 3.78 -9.35
CA ARG A 357 -1.64 4.35 -8.97
C ARG A 357 -0.58 4.25 -10.06
N ALA A 358 0.24 5.30 -10.15
CA ALA A 358 1.52 5.29 -10.86
C ALA A 358 2.65 5.12 -9.83
N GLY A 359 3.08 3.89 -9.59
CA GLY A 359 4.00 3.59 -8.50
C GLY A 359 3.38 3.90 -7.12
N SER A 360 3.91 4.88 -6.40
CA SER A 360 3.38 5.32 -5.10
C SER A 360 2.31 6.42 -5.22
N ASN A 361 2.20 7.08 -6.36
CA ASN A 361 1.32 8.23 -6.56
C ASN A 361 -0.08 7.77 -6.95
N VAL A 362 -1.09 8.31 -6.27
CA VAL A 362 -2.50 8.08 -6.60
C VAL A 362 -2.87 8.98 -7.77
N GLY A 363 -3.29 8.39 -8.89
CA GLY A 363 -3.80 9.10 -10.05
C GLY A 363 -5.30 9.37 -9.96
N CYS A 364 -6.04 8.41 -9.43
CA CYS A 364 -7.48 8.52 -9.17
C CYS A 364 -7.93 7.51 -8.11
N GLU A 365 -9.09 7.76 -7.52
CA GLU A 365 -9.70 6.85 -6.56
C GLU A 365 -11.22 6.86 -6.65
N SER A 366 -11.83 5.74 -6.27
CA SER A 366 -13.27 5.61 -6.12
C SER A 366 -13.60 4.96 -4.78
N LEU A 367 -14.63 5.48 -4.13
CA LEU A 367 -15.10 4.98 -2.85
C LEU A 367 -16.06 3.80 -3.06
N LEU A 368 -15.71 2.65 -2.47
CA LEU A 368 -16.59 1.49 -2.31
C LEU A 368 -17.00 1.36 -0.84
N ARG A 369 -18.29 1.48 -0.55
CA ARG A 369 -18.82 1.27 0.78
C ARG A 369 -19.19 -0.20 0.98
N VAL A 370 -18.57 -0.86 1.94
CA VAL A 370 -18.88 -2.25 2.35
C VAL A 370 -19.67 -2.21 3.64
N ASN A 371 -20.93 -2.60 3.57
CA ASN A 371 -21.80 -2.72 4.74
C ASN A 371 -21.76 -4.17 5.22
N LEU A 372 -21.26 -4.37 6.44
CA LEU A 372 -21.08 -5.68 7.05
C LEU A 372 -22.25 -6.02 7.96
N GLY A 373 -22.85 -7.16 7.72
CA GLY A 373 -23.89 -7.74 8.56
C GLY A 373 -23.35 -8.20 9.92
N GLN A 374 -24.23 -8.30 10.90
CA GLN A 374 -23.90 -8.95 12.16
C GLN A 374 -24.21 -10.44 12.06
N VAL A 375 -23.19 -11.26 12.27
CA VAL A 375 -23.32 -12.71 12.43
C VAL A 375 -23.49 -13.02 13.93
N HIS A 376 -24.62 -13.63 14.28
CA HIS A 376 -24.94 -14.07 15.63
C HIS A 376 -24.56 -15.54 15.76
N ASP A 377 -23.48 -15.83 16.48
CA ASP A 377 -23.01 -17.19 16.69
C ASP A 377 -22.30 -17.32 18.05
N ALA A 378 -22.38 -18.48 18.66
CA ALA A 378 -21.75 -18.76 19.94
C ALA A 378 -21.43 -20.24 20.09
N SER A 379 -20.39 -20.55 20.85
CA SER A 379 -20.07 -21.90 21.29
C SER A 379 -20.14 -21.99 22.80
N LEU A 380 -20.53 -23.18 23.28
CA LEU A 380 -20.73 -23.47 24.68
C LEU A 380 -19.85 -24.67 25.11
N SER A 381 -19.08 -24.50 26.17
CA SER A 381 -18.23 -25.55 26.71
C SER A 381 -18.36 -25.64 28.22
N LEU A 382 -18.21 -26.85 28.78
CA LEU A 382 -18.33 -27.11 30.20
C LEU A 382 -16.95 -27.39 30.80
N SER A 383 -16.69 -26.82 31.98
CA SER A 383 -15.46 -27.08 32.72
C SER A 383 -15.39 -28.51 33.25
N ASN A 384 -16.56 -29.08 33.60
CA ASN A 384 -16.70 -30.47 34.06
C ASN A 384 -17.97 -31.08 33.47
N PRO A 385 -17.88 -31.83 32.35
CA PRO A 385 -19.03 -32.46 31.73
C PRO A 385 -19.50 -33.75 32.45
N SER A 386 -18.72 -34.28 33.44
CA SER A 386 -19.06 -35.48 34.19
C SER A 386 -18.85 -35.21 35.69
N ILE A 387 -19.95 -35.06 36.39
CA ILE A 387 -19.97 -34.78 37.85
C ILE A 387 -20.38 -36.05 38.54
N ASN A 388 -19.42 -36.73 39.18
CA ASN A 388 -19.63 -38.06 39.73
C ASN A 388 -19.80 -38.03 41.24
N ASN A 389 -20.54 -39.02 41.78
CA ASN A 389 -20.70 -39.30 43.19
C ASN A 389 -21.28 -38.14 44.02
N VAL A 390 -22.36 -37.53 43.51
CA VAL A 390 -23.05 -36.43 44.22
C VAL A 390 -24.09 -37.02 45.16
N ASP A 391 -24.04 -36.64 46.43
CA ASP A 391 -24.97 -37.16 47.43
C ASP A 391 -26.40 -36.70 47.14
N PRO A 392 -27.41 -37.55 47.35
CA PRO A 392 -28.82 -37.16 47.31
C PRO A 392 -29.11 -36.01 48.24
N GLY A 393 -29.86 -34.99 47.78
CA GLY A 393 -30.22 -33.80 48.53
C GLY A 393 -29.08 -32.75 48.64
N SER A 394 -27.91 -33.03 48.06
CA SER A 394 -26.81 -32.08 48.05
C SER A 394 -26.80 -31.21 46.80
N THR A 395 -26.03 -30.12 46.87
CA THR A 395 -25.79 -29.19 45.76
C THR A 395 -24.34 -29.31 45.31
N THR A 396 -24.15 -29.44 44.01
CA THR A 396 -22.85 -29.41 43.36
C THR A 396 -22.79 -28.24 42.39
N SER A 397 -21.59 -27.91 41.90
CA SER A 397 -21.42 -26.81 40.94
C SER A 397 -20.49 -27.18 39.82
N THR A 398 -20.73 -26.62 38.67
CA THR A 398 -19.83 -26.59 37.52
C THR A 398 -19.89 -25.20 36.87
N SER A 399 -19.05 -24.95 35.91
CA SER A 399 -19.13 -23.73 35.14
C SER A 399 -19.20 -24.04 33.65
N MET A 400 -19.90 -23.20 32.92
CA MET A 400 -19.87 -23.18 31.47
C MET A 400 -19.16 -21.94 30.98
N MET A 401 -18.43 -22.09 29.90
CA MET A 401 -17.84 -21.03 29.14
C MET A 401 -18.66 -20.81 27.88
N ILE A 402 -19.10 -19.59 27.69
CA ILE A 402 -19.77 -19.13 26.49
C ILE A 402 -18.75 -18.31 25.72
N THR A 403 -18.53 -18.65 24.48
CA THR A 403 -17.66 -17.89 23.56
C THR A 403 -18.52 -17.33 22.44
N ASN A 404 -18.49 -16.01 22.25
CA ASN A 404 -19.11 -15.39 21.10
C ASN A 404 -18.21 -15.65 19.88
N THR A 405 -18.69 -16.42 18.91
CA THR A 405 -18.03 -16.74 17.66
C THR A 405 -18.53 -15.88 16.49
N GLY A 406 -19.47 -14.96 16.78
CA GLY A 406 -19.92 -13.94 15.86
C GLY A 406 -18.94 -12.78 15.73
N ASN A 407 -19.20 -11.88 14.80
CA ASN A 407 -18.32 -10.76 14.48
C ASN A 407 -18.60 -9.48 15.29
N GLY A 408 -19.68 -9.43 16.07
CA GLY A 408 -20.06 -8.25 16.85
C GLY A 408 -20.48 -8.60 18.27
N GLN A 409 -20.57 -7.57 19.12
CA GLN A 409 -21.10 -7.74 20.48
C GLN A 409 -22.53 -8.28 20.42
N ASP A 410 -22.82 -9.29 21.24
CA ASP A 410 -24.14 -9.91 21.30
C ASP A 410 -24.63 -10.13 22.72
N ASN A 411 -25.95 -10.25 22.86
CA ASN A 411 -26.63 -10.53 24.11
C ASN A 411 -27.18 -11.97 24.06
N PHE A 412 -26.57 -12.83 24.84
CA PHE A 412 -26.95 -14.24 24.89
C PHE A 412 -27.87 -14.51 26.07
N ALA A 413 -29.02 -15.14 25.78
CA ALA A 413 -29.87 -15.76 26.80
C ALA A 413 -29.40 -17.17 27.04
N ILE A 414 -29.28 -17.55 28.30
CA ILE A 414 -28.79 -18.86 28.74
C ILE A 414 -29.88 -19.57 29.51
N GLY A 415 -30.04 -20.85 29.24
CA GLY A 415 -31.02 -21.66 29.92
C GLY A 415 -30.63 -23.11 30.06
N VAL A 416 -31.48 -23.84 30.75
CA VAL A 416 -31.40 -25.28 30.93
C VAL A 416 -32.68 -25.88 30.39
N LYS A 417 -32.60 -26.98 29.66
CA LYS A 417 -33.75 -27.70 29.15
C LYS A 417 -33.79 -29.13 29.68
N ASP A 418 -34.96 -29.76 29.58
CA ASP A 418 -35.19 -31.18 29.88
C ASP A 418 -34.89 -31.58 31.34
N LEU A 419 -35.13 -30.67 32.31
CA LEU A 419 -34.98 -30.99 33.74
C LEU A 419 -36.01 -32.04 34.18
N LEU A 420 -35.53 -33.11 34.77
CA LEU A 420 -36.40 -34.10 35.40
C LEU A 420 -37.04 -33.57 36.70
N PRO A 421 -38.21 -34.07 37.07
CA PRO A 421 -38.86 -33.62 38.29
C PRO A 421 -37.99 -33.81 39.54
N GLY A 422 -37.94 -32.74 40.35
CA GLY A 422 -37.17 -32.70 41.60
C GLY A 422 -35.74 -32.24 41.48
N TRP A 423 -35.14 -32.23 40.28
CA TRP A 423 -33.85 -31.63 40.03
C TRP A 423 -33.98 -30.11 39.89
N GLN A 424 -33.03 -29.38 40.43
CA GLN A 424 -32.98 -27.93 40.32
C GLN A 424 -31.61 -27.52 39.78
N VAL A 425 -31.62 -26.57 38.86
CA VAL A 425 -30.40 -25.96 38.34
C VAL A 425 -30.56 -24.44 38.39
N GLU A 426 -29.64 -23.81 39.09
CA GLU A 426 -29.58 -22.35 39.19
C GLU A 426 -28.34 -21.84 38.42
N LEU A 427 -28.56 -20.86 37.56
CA LEU A 427 -27.52 -20.18 36.82
C LEU A 427 -27.15 -18.88 37.54
N SER A 428 -25.86 -18.54 37.65
CA SER A 428 -25.44 -17.28 38.23
C SER A 428 -25.91 -16.08 37.38
N GLU A 429 -26.05 -16.27 36.09
CA GLU A 429 -26.57 -15.29 35.13
C GLU A 429 -27.39 -16.01 34.06
N THR A 430 -28.52 -15.44 33.65
CA THR A 430 -29.37 -15.94 32.59
C THR A 430 -29.26 -15.15 31.29
N TYR A 431 -28.57 -13.99 31.34
CA TYR A 431 -28.25 -13.15 30.20
C TYR A 431 -26.82 -12.65 30.36
N VAL A 432 -26.05 -12.70 29.28
CA VAL A 432 -24.70 -12.18 29.22
C VAL A 432 -24.49 -11.42 27.93
N THR A 433 -23.78 -10.29 28.03
CA THR A 433 -23.29 -9.54 26.88
C THR A 433 -21.83 -9.88 26.68
N ILE A 434 -21.45 -10.31 25.48
CA ILE A 434 -20.10 -10.74 25.13
C ILE A 434 -19.70 -10.05 23.82
N ASP A 435 -18.50 -9.46 23.79
CA ASP A 435 -17.97 -8.84 22.58
C ASP A 435 -17.72 -9.88 21.49
N GLY A 436 -17.68 -9.44 20.22
CA GLY A 436 -17.42 -10.31 19.09
C GLY A 436 -16.02 -10.91 19.12
N ARG A 437 -15.80 -11.95 18.32
CA ARG A 437 -14.45 -12.52 18.20
C ARG A 437 -13.45 -11.45 17.76
N HIS A 438 -12.19 -11.59 18.20
CA HIS A 438 -11.12 -10.65 17.94
C HIS A 438 -11.31 -9.24 18.55
N CYS A 439 -12.12 -9.14 19.60
CA CYS A 439 -12.23 -7.90 20.35
C CYS A 439 -10.86 -7.41 20.87
N ASN A 440 -10.55 -6.14 20.63
CA ASN A 440 -9.22 -5.56 20.89
C ASN A 440 -8.98 -5.12 22.35
N SER A 441 -9.99 -5.25 23.25
CA SER A 441 -9.96 -4.58 24.54
C SER A 441 -9.32 -5.37 25.68
N SER A 442 -9.21 -6.69 25.60
CA SER A 442 -8.48 -7.54 26.57
C SER A 442 -8.44 -8.99 26.10
N SER A 443 -7.47 -9.78 26.59
CA SER A 443 -7.52 -11.21 26.41
C SER A 443 -8.82 -11.78 27.02
N ASN A 444 -9.60 -12.52 26.21
CA ASN A 444 -10.86 -13.18 26.55
C ASN A 444 -12.12 -12.28 26.68
N CYS A 445 -12.18 -11.17 25.97
CA CYS A 445 -13.40 -10.36 25.87
C CYS A 445 -14.52 -11.06 25.08
N ASP A 446 -14.15 -12.01 24.22
CA ASP A 446 -15.02 -12.86 23.41
C ASP A 446 -15.72 -13.96 24.21
N ARG A 447 -15.48 -14.08 25.52
CA ARG A 447 -16.01 -15.20 26.32
C ARG A 447 -16.38 -14.80 27.73
N LYS A 448 -17.32 -15.54 28.31
CA LYS A 448 -17.76 -15.36 29.68
C LYS A 448 -18.06 -16.71 30.34
N SER A 449 -17.67 -16.82 31.61
CA SER A 449 -17.97 -18.01 32.42
C SER A 449 -19.21 -17.77 33.27
N VAL A 450 -20.16 -18.70 33.22
CA VAL A 450 -21.39 -18.74 34.03
C VAL A 450 -21.35 -19.95 34.94
N GLN A 451 -21.62 -19.72 36.23
CA GLN A 451 -21.68 -20.82 37.21
C GLN A 451 -23.06 -21.48 37.23
N LEU A 452 -23.05 -22.81 37.34
CA LEU A 452 -24.24 -23.61 37.52
C LEU A 452 -24.20 -24.25 38.90
N GLN A 453 -25.29 -24.13 39.65
CA GLN A 453 -25.54 -24.89 40.86
C GLN A 453 -26.62 -25.94 40.57
N ILE A 454 -26.28 -27.18 40.83
CA ILE A 454 -27.14 -28.33 40.53
C ILE A 454 -27.51 -28.99 41.86
N THR A 455 -28.80 -29.00 42.21
CA THR A 455 -29.30 -29.67 43.41
C THR A 455 -29.90 -31.00 43.02
N VAL A 456 -29.34 -32.05 43.61
CA VAL A 456 -29.80 -33.43 43.44
C VAL A 456 -31.01 -33.69 44.34
N PRO A 457 -32.13 -34.27 43.87
CA PRO A 457 -33.25 -34.63 44.70
C PRO A 457 -32.85 -35.55 45.87
N ALA A 458 -33.42 -35.32 47.04
CA ALA A 458 -33.13 -36.17 48.21
C ALA A 458 -33.51 -37.63 48.05
N ASN A 459 -34.41 -37.93 47.12
CA ASN A 459 -34.88 -39.29 46.79
C ASN A 459 -34.25 -39.85 45.49
N ALA A 460 -33.19 -39.24 45.02
CA ALA A 460 -32.51 -39.69 43.81
C ALA A 460 -31.83 -41.06 44.04
N LYS A 461 -32.02 -41.99 43.11
CA LYS A 461 -31.44 -43.33 43.18
C LYS A 461 -29.97 -43.32 42.85
N ALA A 462 -29.19 -44.14 43.53
CA ALA A 462 -27.77 -44.30 43.28
C ALA A 462 -27.50 -44.78 41.85
N SER A 463 -26.35 -44.39 41.33
CA SER A 463 -25.89 -44.71 39.97
C SER A 463 -26.82 -44.23 38.85
N THR A 464 -27.80 -43.38 39.18
CA THR A 464 -28.61 -42.74 38.15
C THR A 464 -27.75 -41.67 37.48
N GLU A 465 -27.64 -41.74 36.19
CA GLU A 465 -27.02 -40.71 35.35
C GLU A 465 -28.11 -39.75 34.91
N PHE A 466 -27.91 -38.49 35.20
CA PHE A 466 -28.82 -37.44 34.81
C PHE A 466 -28.12 -36.45 33.87
N PRO A 467 -28.46 -36.42 32.58
CA PRO A 467 -27.98 -35.44 31.66
C PRO A 467 -28.70 -34.09 31.89
N ILE A 468 -27.93 -33.03 32.05
CA ILE A 468 -28.41 -31.66 32.12
C ILE A 468 -27.94 -30.97 30.86
N THR A 469 -28.86 -30.51 30.02
CA THR A 469 -28.53 -29.81 28.76
C THR A 469 -28.73 -28.32 28.96
N MET A 470 -27.64 -27.58 28.79
CA MET A 470 -27.62 -26.13 28.73
C MET A 470 -27.68 -25.69 27.29
N TYR A 471 -28.25 -24.51 27.07
CA TYR A 471 -28.29 -23.89 25.75
C TYR A 471 -27.94 -22.40 25.81
N VAL A 472 -27.44 -21.89 24.73
CA VAL A 472 -27.23 -20.45 24.49
C VAL A 472 -28.07 -20.01 23.31
N ASN A 473 -28.80 -18.90 23.49
CA ASN A 473 -29.67 -18.33 22.47
C ASN A 473 -29.26 -16.88 22.18
N SER A 474 -29.33 -16.49 20.92
CA SER A 474 -29.40 -15.08 20.52
C SER A 474 -30.63 -14.88 19.64
N GLN A 475 -31.31 -13.76 19.82
CA GLN A 475 -32.53 -13.38 19.06
C GLN A 475 -33.62 -14.45 19.00
N GLY A 476 -33.69 -15.34 20.00
CA GLY A 476 -34.66 -16.45 20.06
C GLY A 476 -34.25 -17.69 19.30
N ILE A 477 -33.07 -17.74 18.74
CA ILE A 477 -32.49 -18.90 18.07
C ILE A 477 -31.45 -19.54 18.99
N THR A 478 -31.54 -20.88 19.16
CA THR A 478 -30.49 -21.63 19.87
C THR A 478 -29.29 -21.79 18.95
N LEU A 479 -28.13 -21.27 19.44
CA LEU A 479 -26.88 -21.30 18.71
C LEU A 479 -26.05 -22.53 19.03
N ASP A 480 -26.00 -22.91 20.32
CA ASP A 480 -25.24 -24.08 20.74
C ASP A 480 -25.83 -24.71 22.03
N GLU A 481 -25.50 -25.96 22.27
CA GLU A 481 -25.92 -26.74 23.41
C GLU A 481 -24.78 -27.60 23.95
N ALA A 482 -24.71 -27.72 25.27
CA ALA A 482 -23.76 -28.61 25.92
C ALA A 482 -24.45 -29.37 27.07
N SER A 483 -24.05 -30.63 27.28
CA SER A 483 -24.63 -31.45 28.31
C SER A 483 -23.60 -31.89 29.35
N ALA A 484 -23.97 -31.77 30.63
CA ALA A 484 -23.27 -32.37 31.74
C ALA A 484 -24.04 -33.56 32.26
N THR A 485 -23.32 -34.60 32.66
CA THR A 485 -23.93 -35.80 33.31
C THR A 485 -23.59 -35.77 34.79
N VAL A 486 -24.62 -35.83 35.63
CA VAL A 486 -24.48 -35.98 37.09
C VAL A 486 -24.79 -37.38 37.50
N THR A 487 -23.85 -38.04 38.19
CA THR A 487 -24.05 -39.41 38.74
C THR A 487 -24.27 -39.33 40.25
N VAL A 488 -25.36 -39.88 40.71
CA VAL A 488 -25.76 -39.89 42.13
C VAL A 488 -24.96 -40.93 42.91
N ALA A 489 -24.41 -40.48 44.04
CA ALA A 489 -23.66 -41.35 44.94
C ALA A 489 -24.56 -42.43 45.59
N ALA A 490 -23.94 -43.56 45.87
CA ALA A 490 -24.58 -44.58 46.67
C ALA A 490 -24.53 -44.22 48.15
N VAL A 491 -25.68 -44.10 48.76
CA VAL A 491 -25.84 -43.91 50.21
C VAL A 491 -26.50 -45.13 50.77
N HIS A 492 -25.79 -45.79 51.67
CA HIS A 492 -26.26 -46.98 52.37
C HIS A 492 -26.92 -46.58 53.69
N GLY A 493 -28.06 -47.16 53.98
CA GLY A 493 -28.75 -46.87 55.23
C GLY A 493 -29.84 -47.85 55.49
N GLY A 494 -30.01 -48.20 56.72
CA GLY A 494 -31.09 -49.15 57.14
C GLY A 494 -31.72 -48.74 58.46
N ASN A 495 -32.99 -48.97 58.56
CA ASN A 495 -33.71 -48.82 59.79
C ASN A 495 -34.47 -50.08 60.10
N ILE A 496 -34.35 -50.53 61.37
CA ILE A 496 -35.09 -51.68 61.88
C ILE A 496 -36.22 -51.18 62.81
N ASP A 497 -37.44 -51.49 62.46
CA ASP A 497 -38.61 -51.22 63.29
C ASP A 497 -39.10 -52.49 63.94
N LEU A 498 -39.26 -52.45 65.25
CA LEU A 498 -39.75 -53.52 66.10
C LEU A 498 -41.11 -53.13 66.65
N PRO A 499 -42.20 -53.56 66.03
CA PRO A 499 -43.56 -53.27 66.52
C PRO A 499 -43.84 -53.80 67.98
N SER A 500 -43.03 -54.74 68.42
CA SER A 500 -43.06 -55.23 69.76
C SER A 500 -41.65 -55.48 70.26
N ASP A 501 -41.25 -54.81 71.30
CA ASP A 501 -39.94 -54.88 71.95
C ASP A 501 -39.85 -55.96 73.02
N SER A 502 -40.97 -56.51 73.39
CA SER A 502 -41.07 -57.57 74.43
C SER A 502 -42.10 -58.65 74.09
N GLN A 503 -41.75 -59.87 74.37
CA GLN A 503 -42.60 -61.03 74.19
C GLN A 503 -42.46 -61.97 75.38
N THR A 504 -43.54 -62.63 75.76
CA THR A 504 -43.52 -63.61 76.79
C THR A 504 -43.52 -65.02 76.21
N GLY A 505 -42.54 -65.86 76.59
CA GLY A 505 -42.41 -67.26 76.14
C GLY A 505 -42.24 -68.23 77.29
N ARG A 506 -42.47 -69.50 77.02
CA ARG A 506 -42.18 -70.60 77.94
C ARG A 506 -40.83 -71.22 77.65
N PHE A 507 -40.16 -71.72 78.60
CA PHE A 507 -38.86 -72.35 78.46
C PHE A 507 -38.92 -73.49 77.34
N GLY A 508 -37.93 -73.42 76.44
CA GLY A 508 -37.84 -74.36 75.32
C GLY A 508 -38.75 -74.06 74.14
N GLN A 509 -39.47 -72.92 74.16
CA GLN A 509 -40.32 -72.50 73.04
C GLN A 509 -39.72 -71.33 72.29
N TRP A 510 -39.95 -71.33 71.01
CA TRP A 510 -39.60 -70.17 70.17
C TRP A 510 -40.58 -69.04 70.36
N VAL A 511 -40.05 -67.84 70.50
CA VAL A 511 -40.80 -66.60 70.51
C VAL A 511 -40.47 -65.83 69.28
N SER A 512 -41.44 -65.29 68.57
CA SER A 512 -41.25 -64.59 67.33
C SER A 512 -41.40 -63.08 67.55
N PHE A 513 -40.42 -62.30 67.09
CA PHE A 513 -40.47 -60.85 67.01
C PHE A 513 -40.64 -60.48 65.56
N PRO A 514 -41.76 -59.88 65.13
CA PRO A 514 -41.84 -59.32 63.80
C PRO A 514 -40.94 -58.08 63.79
N LEU A 515 -40.09 -58.02 62.82
CA LEU A 515 -39.28 -56.85 62.56
C LEU A 515 -39.48 -56.40 61.10
N ALA A 516 -39.54 -55.13 60.92
CA ALA A 516 -39.53 -54.54 59.60
C ALA A 516 -38.17 -53.86 59.37
N LEU A 517 -37.50 -54.32 58.33
CA LEU A 517 -36.27 -53.70 57.87
C LEU A 517 -36.62 -52.86 56.65
N SER A 518 -36.33 -51.58 56.78
CA SER A 518 -36.45 -50.64 55.67
C SER A 518 -35.07 -50.17 55.25
N ASN A 519 -34.82 -50.13 53.93
CA ASN A 519 -33.68 -49.47 53.36
C ASN A 519 -33.93 -47.97 53.30
N THR A 520 -33.13 -47.18 54.02
CA THR A 520 -33.21 -45.76 54.05
C THR A 520 -32.16 -45.13 53.14
N GLY A 521 -31.35 -45.95 52.47
CA GLY A 521 -30.40 -45.56 51.43
C GLY A 521 -31.09 -45.33 50.09
N ASN A 522 -30.31 -45.00 49.09
CA ASN A 522 -30.80 -44.76 47.74
C ASN A 522 -30.38 -45.84 46.71
N ILE A 523 -29.87 -46.94 47.20
CA ILE A 523 -29.48 -48.13 46.43
C ILE A 523 -30.03 -49.37 47.05
N GLN A 524 -30.33 -50.43 46.27
CA GLN A 524 -30.61 -51.72 46.78
C GLN A 524 -29.47 -52.23 47.65
N ASP A 525 -29.79 -52.63 48.88
CA ASP A 525 -28.76 -53.06 49.83
C ASP A 525 -29.04 -54.50 50.34
N ASN A 526 -27.96 -55.18 50.68
CA ASN A 526 -28.02 -56.52 51.25
C ASN A 526 -27.57 -56.46 52.70
N PHE A 527 -28.54 -56.45 53.58
CA PHE A 527 -28.31 -56.33 55.02
C PHE A 527 -28.03 -57.72 55.64
N ALA A 528 -26.84 -57.80 56.25
CA ALA A 528 -26.50 -58.96 57.07
C ALA A 528 -27.25 -58.84 58.42
N LEU A 529 -27.96 -59.96 58.80
CA LEU A 529 -28.76 -60.00 60.02
C LEU A 529 -27.99 -60.75 61.10
N SER A 530 -27.78 -60.10 62.20
CA SER A 530 -27.16 -60.65 63.41
C SER A 530 -27.95 -60.22 64.65
N SER A 531 -27.91 -61.07 65.66
CA SER A 531 -28.46 -60.71 66.97
C SER A 531 -27.38 -60.77 68.03
N CYS A 532 -27.45 -59.89 68.97
CA CYS A 532 -26.51 -59.84 70.09
C CYS A 532 -27.21 -59.54 71.41
N ASP A 533 -26.60 -59.96 72.52
CA ASP A 533 -27.02 -59.60 73.87
C ASP A 533 -26.08 -58.42 74.32
N PRO A 534 -26.60 -57.24 74.42
CA PRO A 534 -25.78 -56.02 74.75
C PRO A 534 -25.18 -56.13 76.18
N ASN A 535 -25.67 -57.06 77.00
CA ASN A 535 -25.15 -57.21 78.36
C ASN A 535 -23.97 -58.24 78.46
N ILE A 536 -23.65 -58.93 77.38
CA ILE A 536 -22.65 -60.01 77.40
C ILE A 536 -21.40 -59.70 76.64
N SER A 537 -21.50 -59.08 75.52
CA SER A 537 -20.35 -58.82 74.63
C SER A 537 -20.50 -57.56 73.78
N GLU A 538 -19.45 -56.74 73.68
CA GLU A 538 -19.39 -55.65 72.73
C GLU A 538 -19.25 -56.10 71.27
N SER A 539 -18.91 -57.41 71.06
CA SER A 539 -18.67 -57.96 69.70
C SER A 539 -19.85 -58.65 69.08
N CYS A 540 -20.98 -58.76 69.72
CA CYS A 540 -22.17 -59.41 69.22
C CYS A 540 -22.01 -60.89 68.82
N GLU A 541 -20.96 -61.59 69.30
CA GLU A 541 -20.62 -62.95 68.90
C GLU A 541 -21.26 -63.99 69.83
N ASP A 542 -21.64 -63.60 71.06
CA ASP A 542 -22.20 -64.52 72.07
C ASP A 542 -23.65 -64.11 72.48
N THR A 543 -24.62 -64.92 72.21
CA THR A 543 -25.97 -64.77 72.72
C THR A 543 -26.32 -65.99 73.61
N LYS A 544 -26.99 -65.74 74.74
CA LYS A 544 -27.55 -66.84 75.61
C LYS A 544 -28.76 -67.50 75.03
N TRP A 545 -29.28 -66.91 73.91
CA TRP A 545 -30.47 -67.38 73.22
C TRP A 545 -30.10 -67.87 71.84
N ASP A 546 -30.77 -68.97 71.44
CA ASP A 546 -30.70 -69.43 70.07
C ASP A 546 -31.59 -68.53 69.22
N THR A 547 -31.04 -67.83 68.27
CA THR A 547 -31.77 -66.87 67.46
C THR A 547 -31.70 -67.26 65.99
N ARG A 548 -32.81 -67.04 65.27
CA ARG A 548 -32.91 -67.32 63.83
C ARG A 548 -33.72 -66.21 63.17
N PHE A 549 -33.23 -65.74 62.06
CA PHE A 549 -33.98 -64.86 61.19
C PHE A 549 -34.72 -65.70 60.13
N LYS A 550 -35.94 -65.29 59.86
CA LYS A 550 -36.78 -65.91 58.84
C LYS A 550 -37.39 -64.82 57.96
N ASP A 551 -37.50 -65.14 56.65
CA ASP A 551 -38.25 -64.28 55.73
C ASP A 551 -39.77 -64.40 55.96
N SER A 552 -40.55 -63.62 55.20
CA SER A 552 -42.03 -63.66 55.26
C SER A 552 -42.64 -65.03 54.85
N GLN A 553 -41.85 -65.91 54.20
CA GLN A 553 -42.25 -67.27 53.78
C GLN A 553 -41.84 -68.34 54.80
N GLY A 554 -41.10 -67.95 55.85
CA GLY A 554 -40.66 -68.81 56.92
C GLY A 554 -39.30 -69.50 56.69
N ASN A 555 -38.59 -69.16 55.60
CA ASN A 555 -37.26 -69.69 55.33
C ASN A 555 -36.22 -69.00 56.23
N GLN A 556 -35.26 -69.80 56.72
CA GLN A 556 -34.15 -69.18 57.50
C GLN A 556 -33.23 -68.40 56.58
N ILE A 557 -32.94 -67.19 57.04
CA ILE A 557 -32.07 -66.25 56.30
C ILE A 557 -30.98 -65.67 57.22
N SER A 558 -29.86 -65.31 56.68
CA SER A 558 -28.78 -64.54 57.34
C SER A 558 -28.58 -63.16 56.70
N GLN A 559 -29.22 -62.96 55.58
CA GLN A 559 -29.18 -61.72 54.82
C GLN A 559 -30.53 -61.39 54.21
N LEU A 560 -30.86 -60.16 54.06
CA LEU A 560 -32.06 -59.71 53.38
C LEU A 560 -31.72 -58.57 52.42
N THR A 561 -32.04 -58.74 51.16
CA THR A 561 -31.94 -57.69 50.15
C THR A 561 -33.17 -56.81 50.20
N VAL A 562 -33.01 -55.53 50.34
CA VAL A 562 -34.12 -54.58 50.43
C VAL A 562 -33.89 -53.46 49.38
N GLU A 563 -34.90 -53.25 48.56
CA GLU A 563 -34.93 -52.18 47.58
C GLU A 563 -34.91 -50.82 48.29
N SER A 564 -34.35 -49.75 47.61
CA SER A 564 -34.29 -48.39 48.06
C SER A 564 -35.63 -47.65 47.93
#